data_561d6eb14ed055a1b3a9a1d4481774ed
#
_entry.id   561d6eb14ed055a1b3a9a1d4481774ed
#
_cell.length_a   1.000
_cell.length_b   1.000
_cell.length_c   1.000
_cell.angle_alpha   90.00
_cell.angle_beta   90.00
_cell.angle_gamma   90.00
#
_symmetry.space_group_name_H-M   'P 1'
#
loop_
_entity.id
_entity.type
_entity.pdbx_description
1 polymer ?
#
loop_
_entity_poly.entity_id
_entity_poly.type
_entity_poly.pdbx_seq_one_letter_code
_entity_poly.pdbx_strand_id
1 'polypeptide(L)'
;DQPRSRGLGDVYKRQLLIYYSASGNWTPYYCVGLLTADANSDLLNPNSWKKSLEPVFKQAPENHVYGPGSLCFIPSPDKKEWYILYHARNALRDMFVLDGRTTRIQKIEWDENGIPILGIPQKESTLLQKPSGTPTSDRN
;
A
#
# COMPACT_ATOMS: atom_id res chain seq x y z
N ASP A 1 13.94 11.51 -18.87
CA ASP A 1 14.47 10.89 -17.66
C ASP A 1 13.37 10.08 -17.00
N GLN A 2 13.39 8.78 -17.24
CA GLN A 2 12.60 7.91 -16.41
C GLN A 2 13.08 8.13 -14.97
N PRO A 3 12.20 8.23 -13.96
CA PRO A 3 12.62 8.03 -12.61
C PRO A 3 13.18 6.60 -12.59
N ARG A 4 14.47 6.52 -12.82
CA ARG A 4 15.21 5.29 -12.58
C ARG A 4 14.78 4.87 -11.21
N SER A 5 14.26 3.66 -11.13
CA SER A 5 13.98 3.03 -9.85
C SER A 5 15.07 3.53 -8.91
N ARG A 6 14.72 4.33 -7.91
CA ARG A 6 15.66 4.85 -6.91
C ARG A 6 16.31 3.71 -6.13
N GLY A 7 16.47 2.58 -6.72
CA GLY A 7 17.07 1.38 -6.19
C GLY A 7 18.15 0.75 -7.06
N LEU A 8 18.46 1.29 -8.23
CA LEU A 8 19.53 0.72 -9.08
C LEU A 8 20.88 1.42 -8.95
N GLY A 9 20.98 2.48 -8.14
CA GLY A 9 22.24 3.21 -7.97
C GLY A 9 23.14 2.71 -6.87
N ASP A 10 22.59 2.08 -5.83
CA ASP A 10 23.37 1.65 -4.67
C ASP A 10 23.08 0.16 -4.38
N VAL A 11 23.97 -0.70 -4.82
CA VAL A 11 23.95 -2.13 -4.48
C VAL A 11 23.92 -2.36 -2.96
N TYR A 12 24.35 -1.35 -2.18
CA TYR A 12 24.38 -1.36 -0.72
C TYR A 12 23.03 -1.08 -0.04
N LYS A 13 22.02 -0.61 -0.78
CA LYS A 13 20.71 -0.25 -0.21
C LYS A 13 19.54 -1.03 -0.78
N ARG A 14 19.80 -2.14 -1.47
CA ARG A 14 18.72 -2.99 -1.97
C ARG A 14 18.04 -3.68 -0.80
N GLN A 15 16.83 -3.23 -0.49
CA GLN A 15 15.99 -3.90 0.48
C GLN A 15 14.87 -4.67 -0.22
N LEU A 16 14.59 -5.85 0.32
CA LEU A 16 13.36 -6.57 0.03
C LEU A 16 12.30 -6.14 1.02
N LEU A 17 11.11 -5.87 0.49
CA LEU A 17 9.97 -5.41 1.25
C LEU A 17 8.83 -6.41 1.06
N ILE A 18 8.31 -6.94 2.17
CA ILE A 18 7.11 -7.79 2.16
C ILE A 18 6.02 -7.08 2.94
N TYR A 19 5.01 -6.62 2.22
CA TYR A 19 3.77 -6.13 2.81
C TYR A 19 2.81 -7.30 2.98
N TYR A 20 2.36 -7.51 4.20
CA TYR A 20 1.48 -8.64 4.52
C TYR A 20 0.28 -8.17 5.31
N SER A 21 -0.85 -8.82 5.08
CA SER A 21 -2.05 -8.57 5.86
C SER A 21 -1.97 -9.30 7.21
N ALA A 22 -2.43 -8.65 8.26
CA ALA A 22 -2.42 -9.16 9.62
C ALA A 22 -3.74 -8.88 10.33
N SER A 23 -3.95 -9.57 11.45
CA SER A 23 -5.18 -9.56 12.23
C SER A 23 -6.35 -10.25 11.51
N GLY A 24 -7.49 -10.41 12.16
CA GLY A 24 -8.68 -11.02 11.56
C GLY A 24 -9.33 -10.12 10.52
N ASN A 25 -9.52 -10.63 9.31
CA ASN A 25 -10.12 -9.85 8.23
C ASN A 25 -11.61 -9.49 8.46
N TRP A 26 -12.21 -10.07 9.49
CA TRP A 26 -13.56 -9.78 9.97
C TRP A 26 -13.57 -8.73 11.10
N THR A 27 -12.43 -8.16 11.42
CA THR A 27 -12.30 -7.15 12.47
C THR A 27 -11.88 -5.80 11.89
N PRO A 28 -12.15 -4.67 12.57
CA PRO A 28 -11.65 -3.37 12.16
C PRO A 28 -10.12 -3.25 12.27
N TYR A 29 -9.48 -4.19 12.97
CA TYR A 29 -8.03 -4.22 13.20
C TYR A 29 -7.25 -4.91 12.07
N TYR A 30 -7.93 -5.46 11.05
CA TYR A 30 -7.25 -5.94 9.86
C TYR A 30 -6.38 -4.83 9.29
N CYS A 31 -5.12 -5.12 9.02
CA CYS A 31 -4.12 -4.11 8.73
C CYS A 31 -2.99 -4.69 7.87
N VAL A 32 -2.05 -3.86 7.52
CA VAL A 32 -0.87 -4.26 6.75
C VAL A 32 0.38 -4.05 7.60
N GLY A 33 1.17 -5.10 7.73
CA GLY A 33 2.51 -5.06 8.31
C GLY A 33 3.58 -5.03 7.21
N LEU A 34 4.81 -4.75 7.61
CA LEU A 34 5.98 -4.71 6.74
C LEU A 34 7.12 -5.53 7.34
N LEU A 35 7.69 -6.39 6.50
CA LEU A 35 8.99 -7.01 6.73
C LEU A 35 10.00 -6.43 5.75
N THR A 36 11.20 -6.15 6.24
CA THR A 36 12.31 -5.67 5.42
C THR A 36 13.54 -6.56 5.62
N ALA A 37 14.29 -6.80 4.57
CA ALA A 37 15.57 -7.48 4.64
C ALA A 37 16.54 -6.89 3.62
N ASP A 38 17.85 -6.95 3.89
CA ASP A 38 18.84 -6.68 2.88
C ASP A 38 18.78 -7.77 1.79
N ALA A 39 18.73 -7.36 0.53
CA ALA A 39 18.63 -8.29 -0.59
C ALA A 39 19.85 -9.21 -0.72
N ASN A 40 20.98 -8.85 -0.12
CA ASN A 40 22.21 -9.65 -0.11
C ASN A 40 22.31 -10.55 1.13
N SER A 41 21.36 -10.47 2.07
CA SER A 41 21.35 -11.32 3.26
C SER A 41 20.83 -12.73 2.94
N ASP A 42 21.07 -13.67 3.86
CA ASP A 42 20.42 -14.97 3.79
C ASP A 42 18.92 -14.84 4.08
N LEU A 43 18.11 -14.83 3.04
CA LEU A 43 16.66 -14.63 3.13
C LEU A 43 15.92 -15.82 3.76
N LEU A 44 16.57 -16.98 3.89
CA LEU A 44 16.01 -18.14 4.59
C LEU A 44 16.26 -18.06 6.10
N ASN A 45 17.16 -17.19 6.53
CA ASN A 45 17.40 -16.95 7.95
C ASN A 45 16.37 -15.92 8.48
N PRO A 46 15.50 -16.28 9.45
CA PRO A 46 14.54 -15.37 10.03
C PRO A 46 15.15 -14.09 10.62
N ASN A 47 16.39 -14.16 11.10
CA ASN A 47 17.10 -13.03 11.69
C ASN A 47 17.51 -11.96 10.65
N SER A 48 17.46 -12.28 9.36
CA SER A 48 17.69 -11.31 8.28
C SER A 48 16.53 -10.35 8.09
N TRP A 49 15.36 -10.69 8.61
CA TRP A 49 14.15 -9.92 8.46
C TRP A 49 13.89 -9.04 9.68
N LYS A 50 13.55 -7.79 9.40
CA LYS A 50 13.09 -6.82 10.40
C LYS A 50 11.60 -6.58 10.19
N LYS A 51 10.84 -6.78 11.23
CA LYS A 51 9.40 -6.50 11.26
C LYS A 51 9.15 -5.09 11.75
N SER A 52 8.27 -4.34 11.08
CA SER A 52 7.79 -3.05 11.60
C SER A 52 7.10 -3.26 12.95
N LEU A 53 7.37 -2.37 13.90
CA LEU A 53 6.77 -2.44 15.24
C LEU A 53 5.27 -2.19 15.21
N GLU A 54 4.84 -1.30 14.31
CA GLU A 54 3.45 -0.93 14.12
C GLU A 54 3.00 -1.32 12.70
N PRO A 55 1.69 -1.52 12.49
CA PRO A 55 1.14 -1.64 11.15
C PRO A 55 1.48 -0.40 10.30
N VAL A 56 1.90 -0.62 9.08
CA VAL A 56 2.22 0.46 8.12
C VAL A 56 0.98 0.99 7.40
N PHE A 57 -0.15 0.27 7.51
CA PHE A 57 -1.43 0.71 6.98
C PHE A 57 -2.54 0.08 7.82
N LYS A 58 -3.35 0.90 8.48
CA LYS A 58 -4.37 0.48 9.44
C LYS A 58 -5.64 1.32 9.32
N GLN A 59 -6.67 0.96 10.08
CA GLN A 59 -7.92 1.72 10.08
C GLN A 59 -7.72 3.23 10.31
N ALA A 60 -8.59 4.01 9.69
CA ALA A 60 -8.71 5.46 9.86
C ALA A 60 -10.17 5.80 10.19
N PRO A 61 -10.60 5.67 11.46
CA PRO A 61 -11.99 5.93 11.86
C PRO A 61 -12.46 7.33 11.50
N GLU A 62 -11.56 8.32 11.54
CA GLU A 62 -11.81 9.71 11.15
C GLU A 62 -12.21 9.85 9.67
N ASN A 63 -11.77 8.89 8.84
CA ASN A 63 -12.10 8.78 7.42
C ASN A 63 -13.19 7.74 7.13
N HIS A 64 -13.78 7.14 8.15
CA HIS A 64 -14.72 6.02 8.02
C HIS A 64 -14.11 4.84 7.23
N VAL A 65 -12.86 4.48 7.54
CA VAL A 65 -12.17 3.36 6.93
C VAL A 65 -11.77 2.35 7.98
N TYR A 66 -12.29 1.14 7.84
CA TYR A 66 -12.09 0.05 8.79
C TYR A 66 -11.56 -1.21 8.11
N GLY A 67 -10.61 -1.88 8.77
CA GLY A 67 -10.04 -3.13 8.30
C GLY A 67 -9.43 -3.07 6.90
N PRO A 68 -8.54 -2.11 6.60
CA PRO A 68 -7.87 -2.06 5.30
C PRO A 68 -6.82 -3.17 5.19
N GLY A 69 -6.73 -3.80 4.01
CA GLY A 69 -5.74 -4.85 3.77
C GLY A 69 -5.85 -5.48 2.38
N SER A 70 -5.15 -6.60 2.19
CA SER A 70 -5.04 -7.28 0.89
C SER A 70 -4.61 -6.32 -0.22
N LEU A 71 -3.54 -5.58 0.03
CA LEU A 71 -3.09 -4.58 -0.94
C LEU A 71 -2.20 -5.18 -2.03
N CYS A 72 -2.21 -4.52 -3.17
CA CYS A 72 -1.21 -4.69 -4.22
C CYS A 72 -0.77 -3.33 -4.75
N PHE A 73 0.46 -3.28 -5.26
CA PHE A 73 1.03 -2.08 -5.85
C PHE A 73 0.81 -2.06 -7.36
N ILE A 74 0.38 -0.91 -7.88
CA ILE A 74 0.22 -0.71 -9.30
C ILE A 74 0.86 0.61 -9.73
N PRO A 75 1.60 0.65 -10.85
CA PRO A 75 2.10 1.89 -11.41
C PRO A 75 1.02 2.61 -12.23
N SER A 76 1.19 3.93 -12.40
CA SER A 76 0.47 4.68 -13.44
C SER A 76 0.84 4.19 -14.84
N PRO A 77 0.03 4.49 -15.89
CA PRO A 77 0.33 4.09 -17.28
C PRO A 77 1.73 4.48 -17.76
N ASP A 78 2.22 5.65 -17.36
CA ASP A 78 3.57 6.13 -17.68
C ASP A 78 4.64 5.75 -16.64
N LYS A 79 4.26 4.98 -15.61
CA LYS A 79 5.12 4.49 -14.51
C LYS A 79 5.78 5.59 -13.67
N LYS A 80 5.27 6.81 -13.69
CA LYS A 80 5.79 7.92 -12.89
C LYS A 80 5.20 7.99 -11.51
N GLU A 81 4.00 7.46 -11.34
CA GLU A 81 3.29 7.42 -10.08
C GLU A 81 2.99 5.98 -9.68
N TRP A 82 2.84 5.76 -8.39
CA TRP A 82 2.49 4.47 -7.83
C TRP A 82 1.27 4.58 -6.93
N TYR A 83 0.49 3.53 -6.93
CA TYR A 83 -0.76 3.41 -6.20
C TYR A 83 -0.80 2.09 -5.47
N ILE A 84 -1.61 2.03 -4.43
CA ILE A 84 -2.06 0.78 -3.82
C ILE A 84 -3.54 0.56 -4.13
N LEU A 85 -3.87 -0.67 -4.51
CA LEU A 85 -5.24 -1.18 -4.46
C LEU A 85 -5.38 -1.97 -3.17
N TYR A 86 -6.45 -1.74 -2.44
CA TYR A 86 -6.74 -2.45 -1.20
C TYR A 86 -8.25 -2.55 -1.01
N HIS A 87 -8.70 -3.34 -0.05
CA HIS A 87 -10.09 -3.29 0.36
C HIS A 87 -10.23 -2.75 1.78
N ALA A 88 -11.39 -2.17 2.07
CA ALA A 88 -11.78 -1.75 3.40
C ALA A 88 -13.30 -1.65 3.51
N ARG A 89 -13.80 -1.38 4.70
CA ARG A 89 -15.22 -1.14 4.99
C ARG A 89 -15.46 0.31 5.42
N ASN A 90 -16.67 0.81 5.18
CA ASN A 90 -17.06 2.17 5.50
C ASN A 90 -17.59 2.34 6.93
N ALA A 91 -18.04 1.27 7.57
CA ALA A 91 -18.61 1.32 8.90
C ALA A 91 -18.28 0.04 9.70
N LEU A 92 -18.27 0.15 11.02
CA LEU A 92 -18.06 -0.98 11.92
C LEU A 92 -19.15 -2.05 11.76
N ARG A 93 -20.41 -1.64 11.51
CA ARG A 93 -21.52 -2.57 11.25
C ARG A 93 -21.28 -3.48 10.06
N ASP A 94 -20.50 -3.01 9.06
CA ASP A 94 -20.22 -3.75 7.84
C ASP A 94 -19.20 -4.89 8.08
N MET A 95 -18.57 -4.93 9.27
CA MET A 95 -17.66 -6.00 9.64
C MET A 95 -18.33 -7.36 9.73
N PHE A 96 -19.65 -7.39 9.97
CA PHE A 96 -20.44 -8.63 10.10
C PHE A 96 -21.09 -9.05 8.78
N VAL A 97 -20.91 -8.27 7.70
CA VAL A 97 -21.46 -8.53 6.37
C VAL A 97 -20.33 -8.94 5.45
N LEU A 98 -20.44 -10.12 4.84
CA LEU A 98 -19.39 -10.65 3.94
C LEU A 98 -19.06 -9.69 2.80
N ASP A 99 -20.06 -8.99 2.27
CA ASP A 99 -19.94 -8.08 1.13
C ASP A 99 -19.71 -6.62 1.50
N GLY A 100 -19.45 -6.34 2.80
CA GLY A 100 -19.22 -4.97 3.27
C GLY A 100 -17.87 -4.36 2.85
N ARG A 101 -17.03 -5.11 2.14
CA ARG A 101 -15.71 -4.65 1.66
C ARG A 101 -15.83 -4.01 0.29
N THR A 102 -15.22 -2.84 0.15
CA THR A 102 -15.11 -2.14 -1.14
C THR A 102 -13.65 -2.05 -1.56
N THR A 103 -13.40 -2.21 -2.87
CA THR A 103 -12.08 -2.00 -3.45
C THR A 103 -11.78 -0.51 -3.54
N ARG A 104 -10.59 -0.13 -3.15
CA ARG A 104 -10.12 1.25 -3.09
C ARG A 104 -8.77 1.39 -3.75
N ILE A 105 -8.49 2.59 -4.22
CA ILE A 105 -7.19 2.98 -4.76
C ILE A 105 -6.70 4.21 -4.02
N GLN A 106 -5.40 4.26 -3.76
CA GLN A 106 -4.75 5.41 -3.14
C GLN A 106 -3.34 5.58 -3.72
N LYS A 107 -2.99 6.83 -4.03
CA LYS A 107 -1.62 7.17 -4.43
C LYS A 107 -0.68 7.01 -3.25
N ILE A 108 0.52 6.53 -3.50
CA ILE A 108 1.58 6.43 -2.50
C ILE A 108 2.73 7.36 -2.82
N GLU A 109 3.49 7.68 -1.80
CA GLU A 109 4.76 8.40 -1.88
C GLU A 109 5.92 7.47 -1.55
N TRP A 110 7.13 7.95 -1.69
CA TRP A 110 8.34 7.22 -1.38
C TRP A 110 9.18 8.02 -0.39
N ASP A 111 9.76 7.36 0.59
CA ASP A 111 10.72 8.01 1.48
C ASP A 111 12.10 8.16 0.81
N GLU A 112 13.02 8.82 1.51
CA GLU A 112 14.39 9.04 1.04
C GLU A 112 15.20 7.75 0.84
N ASN A 113 14.77 6.65 1.45
CA ASN A 113 15.38 5.32 1.33
C ASN A 113 14.72 4.46 0.24
N GLY A 114 13.71 4.98 -0.45
CA GLY A 114 12.97 4.26 -1.47
C GLY A 114 11.95 3.26 -0.90
N ILE A 115 11.48 3.48 0.32
CA ILE A 115 10.43 2.69 0.95
C ILE A 115 9.07 3.35 0.67
N PRO A 116 8.08 2.60 0.19
CA PRO A 116 6.74 3.14 -0.03
C PRO A 116 6.10 3.64 1.27
N ILE A 117 5.64 4.87 1.26
CA ILE A 117 4.81 5.48 2.31
C ILE A 117 3.36 5.33 1.86
N LEU A 118 2.62 4.44 2.53
CA LEU A 118 1.24 4.13 2.15
C LEU A 118 0.27 5.23 2.57
N GLY A 119 0.65 6.04 3.55
CA GLY A 119 -0.21 7.10 4.09
C GLY A 119 -1.33 6.58 4.99
N ILE A 120 -2.34 7.42 5.19
CA ILE A 120 -3.55 7.10 5.93
C ILE A 120 -4.64 6.74 4.94
N PRO A 121 -5.44 5.68 5.18
CA PRO A 121 -6.56 5.32 4.31
C PRO A 121 -7.50 6.51 4.11
N GLN A 122 -7.73 6.87 2.85
CA GLN A 122 -8.53 8.04 2.49
C GLN A 122 -10.02 7.73 2.52
N LYS A 123 -10.81 8.77 2.76
CA LYS A 123 -12.27 8.72 2.62
C LYS A 123 -12.68 8.23 1.25
N GLU A 124 -13.76 7.45 1.18
CA GLU A 124 -14.31 6.97 -0.10
C GLU A 124 -14.67 8.11 -1.07
N SER A 125 -15.11 9.25 -0.53
CA SER A 125 -15.45 10.45 -1.31
C SER A 125 -14.26 11.29 -1.76
N THR A 126 -13.04 10.89 -1.45
CA THR A 126 -11.82 11.63 -1.84
C THR A 126 -11.65 11.57 -3.36
N LEU A 127 -11.66 12.72 -4.00
CA LEU A 127 -11.41 12.82 -5.42
C LEU A 127 -9.93 12.60 -5.69
N LEU A 128 -9.63 11.61 -6.51
CA LEU A 128 -8.29 11.35 -6.99
C LEU A 128 -8.09 12.00 -8.35
N GLN A 129 -6.91 12.58 -8.56
CA GLN A 129 -6.50 12.99 -9.88
C GLN A 129 -6.31 11.75 -10.77
N LYS A 130 -6.58 11.90 -12.06
CA LYS A 130 -6.26 10.85 -13.03
C LYS A 130 -4.78 10.47 -12.89
N PRO A 131 -4.47 9.17 -12.86
CA PRO A 131 -3.08 8.73 -12.89
C PRO A 131 -2.34 9.28 -14.09
N SER A 132 -1.07 9.64 -13.90
CA SER A 132 -0.22 10.17 -14.98
C SER A 132 -0.14 9.17 -16.15
N GLY A 133 -0.08 9.70 -17.38
CA GLY A 133 -0.07 8.88 -18.59
C GLY A 133 -1.42 8.25 -18.97
N THR A 134 -2.51 8.55 -18.21
CA THR A 134 -3.85 8.10 -18.62
C THR A 134 -4.25 8.80 -19.93
N PRO A 135 -4.65 8.06 -20.98
CA PRO A 135 -5.10 8.69 -22.22
C PRO A 135 -6.23 9.67 -21.98
N THR A 136 -6.17 10.84 -22.61
CA THR A 136 -7.33 11.71 -22.73
C THR A 136 -8.32 11.03 -23.66
N SER A 137 -9.49 10.67 -23.15
CA SER A 137 -10.55 10.21 -24.05
C SER A 137 -11.05 11.43 -24.82
N ASP A 138 -10.58 11.58 -26.04
CA ASP A 138 -11.30 12.38 -27.03
C ASP A 138 -12.62 11.66 -27.28
N ARG A 139 -13.65 12.03 -26.54
CA ARG A 139 -15.02 11.66 -26.91
C ARG A 139 -15.40 12.62 -28.06
N ASN A 140 -15.23 12.13 -29.27
CA ASN A 140 -15.95 12.69 -30.43
C ASN A 140 -17.43 12.40 -30.27
#